data_c3de09e10d3d5ac4123855f403bcee84
#
_entry.id   c3de09e10d3d5ac4123855f403bcee84
#
_cell.length_a   1.000
_cell.length_b   1.000
_cell.length_c   1.000
_cell.angle_alpha   90.00
_cell.angle_beta   90.00
_cell.angle_gamma   90.00
#
_symmetry.space_group_name_H-M   'P 1'
#
loop_
_entity.id
_entity.type
_entity.pdbx_description
1 polymer ?
#
loop_
_entity_poly.entity_id
_entity_poly.type
_entity_poly.pdbx_seq_one_letter_code
_entity_poly.pdbx_strand_id
1 'polypeptide(L)'
;MKEIKLKKSINVFDLIFLAFGAMIGWGWVVASGGWIQNAGVLGTVIGFVLGGLMIFFVGLIYAELTTAMPQTGGEMIFSYRAFGPRVSFVCTWAIILSYIGVVCFEACSFPTILQYIFPGFLKGHLYTVAGFEVYATWLAVAILSALLITYINVRGVKVAARFQNILTAIIAIVGIVLVAVSAINGEVSNIEPQLFKGTGTGGIIKSVLSIAVIAPFFLFGFDVIPQAAEEINVPLKKIGKVLILSIVLAVGFYALVVLAIGYAMSPEEITGSMKASGLVAADAMGKMFNSVAMAKVAIIGGMCGILTSWNSFLLGASRATFSLGRIYMIPPFFGKIHDKYQTPANALWFVGILSALSVLCGRVMLTWVSDVASLACCFAYFMVSISFVVLRFNDKNLERPYRVQRARIVGIVAIIMTGIMVLLFLIPGSGATLLPQEFAFAGGWLILGLVLGLYSQKKYRKERVKVDKLPIAKDKIQFYTPPRTK
;
A
#
# COMPACT_ATOMS: atom_id res chain seq x y z
N MET A 1 34.00 8.44 -15.11
CA MET A 1 32.70 9.13 -14.93
C MET A 1 32.13 8.72 -13.58
N LYS A 2 31.67 9.66 -12.74
CA LYS A 2 31.03 9.33 -11.45
C LYS A 2 29.75 8.53 -11.69
N GLU A 3 29.63 7.39 -11.07
CA GLU A 3 28.43 6.57 -11.05
C GLU A 3 27.30 7.37 -10.38
N ILE A 4 26.18 7.62 -11.09
CA ILE A 4 25.02 8.33 -10.53
C ILE A 4 24.26 7.32 -9.67
N LYS A 5 24.14 7.62 -8.38
CA LYS A 5 23.44 6.80 -7.38
C LYS A 5 22.18 7.51 -6.90
N LEU A 6 21.24 6.73 -6.37
CA LEU A 6 20.10 7.27 -5.63
C LEU A 6 20.60 8.07 -4.42
N LYS A 7 19.94 9.17 -4.10
CA LYS A 7 20.39 10.08 -3.04
C LYS A 7 19.91 9.61 -1.67
N LYS A 8 20.85 9.28 -0.77
CA LYS A 8 20.55 8.99 0.64
C LYS A 8 20.09 10.26 1.34
N SER A 9 18.79 10.32 1.69
CA SER A 9 18.22 11.51 2.33
C SER A 9 17.03 11.21 3.27
N ILE A 10 16.50 9.99 3.30
CA ILE A 10 15.39 9.57 4.15
C ILE A 10 15.91 9.34 5.57
N ASN A 11 15.44 10.12 6.53
CA ASN A 11 15.77 9.95 7.96
C ASN A 11 14.73 9.06 8.68
N VAL A 12 14.83 8.90 10.00
CA VAL A 12 13.96 8.04 10.80
C VAL A 12 12.50 8.52 10.76
N PHE A 13 12.25 9.83 10.88
CA PHE A 13 10.90 10.40 10.82
C PHE A 13 10.30 10.24 9.45
N ASP A 14 11.07 10.55 8.40
CA ASP A 14 10.64 10.34 7.02
C ASP A 14 10.21 8.88 6.79
N LEU A 15 10.95 7.94 7.38
CA LEU A 15 10.70 6.51 7.22
C LEU A 15 9.42 6.06 7.94
N ILE A 16 9.18 6.53 9.17
CA ILE A 16 7.95 6.27 9.92
C ILE A 16 6.76 6.87 9.18
N PHE A 17 6.85 8.12 8.74
CA PHE A 17 5.78 8.83 8.08
C PHE A 17 5.50 8.28 6.67
N LEU A 18 6.53 7.79 5.97
CA LEU A 18 6.38 7.10 4.69
C LEU A 18 5.55 5.82 4.86
N ALA A 19 5.91 4.94 5.81
CA ALA A 19 5.22 3.68 6.01
C ALA A 19 3.84 3.87 6.65
N PHE A 20 3.74 4.67 7.71
CA PHE A 20 2.46 4.95 8.37
C PHE A 20 1.48 5.63 7.41
N GLY A 21 1.93 6.67 6.68
CA GLY A 21 1.08 7.36 5.71
C GLY A 21 0.74 6.53 4.47
N ALA A 22 1.54 5.49 4.13
CA ALA A 22 1.17 4.52 3.12
C ALA A 22 0.01 3.62 3.57
N MET A 23 0.01 3.21 4.84
CA MET A 23 -1.01 2.34 5.42
C MET A 23 -2.32 3.08 5.79
N ILE A 24 -2.26 4.39 6.06
CA ILE A 24 -3.45 5.16 6.44
C ILE A 24 -3.95 5.96 5.23
N GLY A 25 -4.77 5.30 4.42
CA GLY A 25 -5.47 5.92 3.28
C GLY A 25 -6.81 6.55 3.69
N TRP A 26 -7.76 6.53 2.78
CA TRP A 26 -9.13 7.04 3.00
C TRP A 26 -10.04 6.10 3.81
N GLY A 27 -9.68 4.82 3.92
CA GLY A 27 -10.52 3.76 4.47
C GLY A 27 -11.13 4.06 5.85
N TRP A 28 -10.38 4.72 6.74
CA TRP A 28 -10.86 5.05 8.08
C TRP A 28 -12.03 6.06 8.09
N VAL A 29 -12.21 6.84 7.04
CA VAL A 29 -13.34 7.77 6.91
C VAL A 29 -14.54 7.11 6.23
N VAL A 30 -14.31 6.39 5.12
CA VAL A 30 -15.41 5.87 4.27
C VAL A 30 -15.88 4.47 4.66
N ALA A 31 -14.98 3.61 5.15
CA ALA A 31 -15.30 2.20 5.37
C ALA A 31 -15.62 1.85 6.85
N SER A 32 -15.25 2.71 7.80
CA SER A 32 -15.40 2.45 9.23
C SER A 32 -16.84 2.16 9.64
N GLY A 33 -17.81 2.88 9.08
CA GLY A 33 -19.24 2.61 9.32
C GLY A 33 -19.66 1.21 8.88
N GLY A 34 -19.25 0.79 7.69
CA GLY A 34 -19.52 -0.55 7.16
C GLY A 34 -18.88 -1.65 8.01
N TRP A 35 -17.66 -1.43 8.51
CA TRP A 35 -17.01 -2.39 9.41
C TRP A 35 -17.77 -2.57 10.71
N ILE A 36 -18.21 -1.46 11.33
CA ILE A 36 -19.01 -1.50 12.57
C ILE A 36 -20.37 -2.17 12.32
N GLN A 37 -21.03 -1.88 11.20
CA GLN A 37 -22.29 -2.53 10.85
C GLN A 37 -22.13 -4.04 10.65
N ASN A 38 -21.01 -4.49 10.10
CA ASN A 38 -20.74 -5.90 9.79
C ASN A 38 -20.31 -6.71 11.02
N ALA A 39 -19.50 -6.15 11.91
CA ALA A 39 -18.90 -6.90 13.03
C ALA A 39 -19.16 -6.30 14.42
N GLY A 40 -19.73 -5.11 14.50
CA GLY A 40 -19.81 -4.34 15.74
C GLY A 40 -18.49 -3.63 16.04
N VAL A 41 -18.47 -2.81 17.08
CA VAL A 41 -17.28 -2.01 17.44
C VAL A 41 -16.13 -2.90 17.88
N LEU A 42 -16.31 -3.75 18.90
CA LEU A 42 -15.27 -4.66 19.37
C LEU A 42 -14.96 -5.75 18.34
N GLY A 43 -15.97 -6.26 17.63
CA GLY A 43 -15.76 -7.22 16.55
C GLY A 43 -14.85 -6.68 15.47
N THR A 44 -15.00 -5.40 15.10
CA THR A 44 -14.14 -4.71 14.15
C THR A 44 -12.71 -4.52 14.69
N VAL A 45 -12.56 -4.07 15.94
CA VAL A 45 -11.26 -3.91 16.59
C VAL A 45 -10.50 -5.25 16.62
N ILE A 46 -11.15 -6.33 17.06
CA ILE A 46 -10.54 -7.66 17.10
C ILE A 46 -10.19 -8.13 15.68
N GLY A 47 -11.07 -7.88 14.70
CA GLY A 47 -10.80 -8.19 13.30
C GLY A 47 -9.54 -7.49 12.76
N PHE A 48 -9.38 -6.18 13.03
CA PHE A 48 -8.16 -5.44 12.66
C PHE A 48 -6.91 -5.95 13.40
N VAL A 49 -7.02 -6.35 14.66
CA VAL A 49 -5.90 -6.94 15.41
C VAL A 49 -5.50 -8.29 14.81
N LEU A 50 -6.47 -9.14 14.45
CA LEU A 50 -6.20 -10.46 13.84
C LEU A 50 -5.59 -10.32 12.43
N GLY A 51 -6.17 -9.46 11.56
CA GLY A 51 -5.59 -9.16 10.26
C GLY A 51 -4.23 -8.47 10.37
N GLY A 52 -4.10 -7.55 11.34
CA GLY A 52 -2.83 -6.90 11.69
C GLY A 52 -1.77 -7.88 12.17
N LEU A 53 -2.15 -8.97 12.83
CA LEU A 53 -1.22 -10.02 13.23
C LEU A 53 -0.60 -10.72 12.01
N MET A 54 -1.37 -10.97 10.95
CA MET A 54 -0.82 -11.47 9.69
C MET A 54 0.23 -10.51 9.14
N ILE A 55 -0.11 -9.23 9.04
CA ILE A 55 0.80 -8.19 8.55
C ILE A 55 2.03 -8.06 9.46
N PHE A 56 1.88 -8.24 10.76
CA PHE A 56 2.99 -8.22 11.71
C PHE A 56 3.99 -9.37 11.45
N PHE A 57 3.52 -10.61 11.21
CA PHE A 57 4.41 -11.72 10.85
C PHE A 57 5.14 -11.48 9.54
N VAL A 58 4.46 -10.97 8.52
CA VAL A 58 5.09 -10.57 7.25
C VAL A 58 6.08 -9.43 7.50
N GLY A 59 5.71 -8.43 8.29
CA GLY A 59 6.57 -7.31 8.67
C GLY A 59 7.87 -7.72 9.35
N LEU A 60 7.83 -8.73 10.24
CA LEU A 60 9.04 -9.31 10.84
C LEU A 60 9.99 -9.87 9.78
N ILE A 61 9.45 -10.57 8.77
CA ILE A 61 10.21 -11.11 7.65
C ILE A 61 10.87 -9.98 6.86
N TYR A 62 10.09 -8.96 6.51
CA TYR A 62 10.59 -7.80 5.78
C TYR A 62 11.64 -7.01 6.59
N ALA A 63 11.46 -6.87 7.90
CA ALA A 63 12.43 -6.22 8.78
C ALA A 63 13.79 -6.91 8.76
N GLU A 64 13.81 -8.24 8.78
CA GLU A 64 15.07 -8.99 8.67
C GLU A 64 15.67 -8.91 7.28
N LEU A 65 14.89 -9.19 6.22
CA LEU A 65 15.39 -9.25 4.86
C LEU A 65 15.87 -7.88 4.37
N THR A 66 15.15 -6.79 4.69
CA THR A 66 15.54 -5.42 4.35
C THR A 66 16.85 -5.02 4.99
N THR A 67 17.06 -5.39 6.26
CA THR A 67 18.30 -5.05 6.98
C THR A 67 19.47 -5.93 6.56
N ALA A 68 19.21 -7.17 6.14
CA ALA A 68 20.22 -8.08 5.61
C ALA A 68 20.62 -7.75 4.16
N MET A 69 19.69 -7.21 3.38
CA MET A 69 19.88 -6.89 1.96
C MET A 69 19.37 -5.47 1.64
N PRO A 70 20.03 -4.40 2.12
CA PRO A 70 19.54 -3.02 2.05
C PRO A 70 19.74 -2.40 0.67
N GLN A 71 19.06 -2.94 -0.33
CA GLN A 71 19.12 -2.51 -1.72
C GLN A 71 17.71 -2.21 -2.24
N THR A 72 17.63 -1.21 -3.12
CA THR A 72 16.38 -0.81 -3.79
C THR A 72 15.81 -1.96 -4.60
N GLY A 73 14.52 -2.22 -4.42
CA GLY A 73 13.79 -3.29 -5.09
C GLY A 73 13.22 -4.34 -4.16
N GLY A 74 13.49 -4.28 -2.83
CA GLY A 74 12.84 -5.10 -1.83
C GLY A 74 12.63 -6.56 -2.23
N GLU A 75 11.38 -6.92 -2.58
CA GLU A 75 10.96 -8.27 -2.98
C GLU A 75 11.79 -8.83 -4.13
N MET A 76 12.22 -7.97 -5.06
CA MET A 76 13.10 -8.37 -6.16
C MET A 76 14.41 -8.95 -5.63
N ILE A 77 15.04 -8.25 -4.68
CA ILE A 77 16.32 -8.68 -4.09
C ILE A 77 16.16 -9.97 -3.29
N PHE A 78 15.11 -10.03 -2.47
CA PHE A 78 14.86 -11.17 -1.57
C PHE A 78 14.58 -12.44 -2.35
N SER A 79 13.67 -12.39 -3.32
CA SER A 79 13.30 -13.51 -4.16
C SER A 79 14.39 -13.90 -5.17
N TYR A 80 15.19 -12.90 -5.66
CA TYR A 80 16.32 -13.18 -6.54
C TYR A 80 17.40 -14.01 -5.84
N ARG A 81 17.73 -13.63 -4.61
CA ARG A 81 18.71 -14.36 -3.81
C ARG A 81 18.25 -15.75 -3.41
N ALA A 82 16.95 -15.92 -3.18
CA ALA A 82 16.37 -17.20 -2.80
C ALA A 82 16.19 -18.17 -3.98
N PHE A 83 15.74 -17.69 -5.14
CA PHE A 83 15.25 -18.53 -6.24
C PHE A 83 15.80 -18.14 -7.61
N GLY A 84 16.57 -17.06 -7.70
CA GLY A 84 17.11 -16.58 -8.96
C GLY A 84 16.11 -15.75 -9.78
N PRO A 85 16.51 -15.42 -11.04
CA PRO A 85 15.88 -14.35 -11.80
C PRO A 85 14.43 -14.60 -12.22
N ARG A 86 14.04 -15.83 -12.54
CA ARG A 86 12.69 -16.13 -13.06
C ARG A 86 11.62 -15.93 -11.99
N VAL A 87 11.83 -16.49 -10.81
CA VAL A 87 10.90 -16.37 -9.67
C VAL A 87 10.88 -14.94 -9.16
N SER A 88 12.03 -14.28 -9.10
CA SER A 88 12.14 -12.89 -8.74
C SER A 88 11.35 -11.97 -9.67
N PHE A 89 11.36 -12.22 -10.98
CA PHE A 89 10.56 -11.46 -11.93
C PHE A 89 9.07 -11.56 -11.61
N VAL A 90 8.56 -12.76 -11.38
CA VAL A 90 7.13 -12.99 -11.07
C VAL A 90 6.74 -12.31 -9.76
N CYS A 91 7.54 -12.48 -8.71
CA CYS A 91 7.31 -11.84 -7.41
C CYS A 91 7.28 -10.31 -7.53
N THR A 92 8.29 -9.74 -8.21
CA THR A 92 8.39 -8.28 -8.36
C THR A 92 7.31 -7.72 -9.28
N TRP A 93 6.94 -8.45 -10.33
CA TRP A 93 5.87 -8.04 -11.25
C TRP A 93 4.51 -8.00 -10.56
N ALA A 94 4.29 -8.92 -9.62
CA ALA A 94 3.10 -8.91 -8.77
C ALA A 94 3.07 -7.69 -7.83
N ILE A 95 4.16 -7.39 -7.11
CA ILE A 95 4.15 -6.24 -6.20
C ILE A 95 4.05 -4.90 -6.96
N ILE A 96 4.61 -4.81 -8.17
CA ILE A 96 4.42 -3.62 -9.02
C ILE A 96 2.94 -3.45 -9.37
N LEU A 97 2.22 -4.54 -9.72
CA LEU A 97 0.78 -4.49 -9.98
C LEU A 97 0.00 -4.00 -8.76
N SER A 98 0.33 -4.51 -7.57
CA SER A 98 -0.28 -4.07 -6.32
C SER A 98 -0.11 -2.56 -6.12
N TYR A 99 1.11 -2.07 -6.22
CA TYR A 99 1.40 -0.65 -6.02
C TYR A 99 0.73 0.25 -7.08
N ILE A 100 0.77 -0.15 -8.36
CA ILE A 100 0.08 0.58 -9.44
C ILE A 100 -1.43 0.57 -9.21
N GLY A 101 -2.00 -0.54 -8.75
CA GLY A 101 -3.40 -0.63 -8.41
C GLY A 101 -3.80 0.40 -7.34
N VAL A 102 -3.03 0.52 -6.25
CA VAL A 102 -3.28 1.56 -5.24
C VAL A 102 -3.14 2.96 -5.83
N VAL A 103 -2.10 3.22 -6.64
CA VAL A 103 -1.90 4.53 -7.29
C VAL A 103 -3.08 4.90 -8.21
N CYS A 104 -3.64 3.92 -8.94
CA CYS A 104 -4.84 4.10 -9.76
C CYS A 104 -6.11 4.33 -8.90
N PHE A 105 -6.25 3.55 -7.82
CA PHE A 105 -7.32 3.72 -6.85
C PHE A 105 -7.35 5.13 -6.27
N GLU A 106 -6.21 5.65 -5.82
CA GLU A 106 -6.11 6.97 -5.22
C GLU A 106 -6.36 8.10 -6.24
N ALA A 107 -5.96 7.89 -7.50
CA ALA A 107 -6.26 8.84 -8.58
C ALA A 107 -7.76 9.00 -8.85
N CYS A 108 -8.54 7.93 -8.68
CA CYS A 108 -10.00 7.97 -8.78
C CYS A 108 -10.66 8.45 -7.48
N SER A 109 -10.09 8.11 -6.32
CA SER A 109 -10.62 8.46 -5.01
C SER A 109 -10.57 9.97 -4.75
N PHE A 110 -9.44 10.60 -5.05
CA PHE A 110 -9.21 12.01 -4.73
C PHE A 110 -10.28 12.97 -5.30
N PRO A 111 -10.58 12.98 -6.61
CA PRO A 111 -11.63 13.83 -7.13
C PRO A 111 -13.04 13.40 -6.69
N THR A 112 -13.23 12.11 -6.38
CA THR A 112 -14.50 11.60 -5.88
C THR A 112 -14.88 12.22 -4.53
N ILE A 113 -13.89 12.49 -3.69
CA ILE A 113 -14.11 13.04 -2.35
C ILE A 113 -14.31 14.55 -2.37
N LEU A 114 -13.74 15.24 -3.36
CA LEU A 114 -13.94 16.70 -3.49
C LEU A 114 -15.42 17.10 -3.58
N GLN A 115 -16.30 16.26 -4.09
CA GLN A 115 -17.74 16.51 -4.14
C GLN A 115 -18.38 16.70 -2.75
N TYR A 116 -17.83 16.09 -1.70
CA TYR A 116 -18.33 16.25 -0.33
C TYR A 116 -17.94 17.61 0.28
N ILE A 117 -16.85 18.20 -0.20
CA ILE A 117 -16.39 19.52 0.25
C ILE A 117 -17.01 20.63 -0.60
N PHE A 118 -17.13 20.41 -1.92
CA PHE A 118 -17.60 21.35 -2.90
C PHE A 118 -18.87 20.86 -3.59
N PRO A 119 -20.08 21.16 -3.07
CA PRO A 119 -21.33 20.85 -3.74
C PRO A 119 -21.36 21.44 -5.15
N GLY A 120 -21.76 20.65 -6.14
CA GLY A 120 -21.77 21.08 -7.56
C GLY A 120 -20.41 21.04 -8.26
N PHE A 121 -19.41 20.36 -7.67
CA PHE A 121 -18.12 20.11 -8.29
C PHE A 121 -18.22 19.36 -9.64
N LEU A 122 -19.16 18.40 -9.75
CA LEU A 122 -19.34 17.59 -10.95
C LEU A 122 -20.05 18.38 -12.06
N LYS A 123 -19.31 18.78 -13.09
CA LYS A 123 -19.81 19.53 -14.25
C LYS A 123 -19.27 18.94 -15.55
N GLY A 124 -20.10 19.06 -16.62
CA GLY A 124 -19.75 18.59 -17.95
C GLY A 124 -19.70 17.05 -18.03
N HIS A 125 -20.87 16.40 -18.08
CA HIS A 125 -20.97 14.97 -18.30
C HIS A 125 -20.32 14.61 -19.64
N LEU A 126 -19.45 13.62 -19.66
CA LEU A 126 -18.74 13.14 -20.84
C LEU A 126 -19.28 11.79 -21.33
N TYR A 127 -19.29 10.80 -20.45
CA TYR A 127 -19.74 9.43 -20.74
C TYR A 127 -20.04 8.67 -19.44
N THR A 128 -20.60 7.47 -19.59
CA THR A 128 -20.93 6.58 -18.48
C THR A 128 -20.21 5.23 -18.68
N VAL A 129 -19.55 4.72 -17.62
CA VAL A 129 -18.86 3.43 -17.62
C VAL A 129 -19.41 2.56 -16.49
N ALA A 130 -19.92 1.38 -16.81
CA ALA A 130 -20.48 0.43 -15.85
C ALA A 130 -21.46 1.07 -14.83
N GLY A 131 -22.31 2.01 -15.30
CA GLY A 131 -23.29 2.71 -14.48
C GLY A 131 -22.77 3.96 -13.74
N PHE A 132 -21.49 4.29 -13.85
CA PHE A 132 -20.90 5.48 -13.25
C PHE A 132 -20.70 6.59 -14.28
N GLU A 133 -21.22 7.77 -13.98
CA GLU A 133 -21.07 8.97 -14.82
C GLU A 133 -19.67 9.58 -14.64
N VAL A 134 -19.03 9.92 -15.75
CA VAL A 134 -17.73 10.59 -15.79
C VAL A 134 -17.92 12.02 -16.23
N TYR A 135 -17.47 12.95 -15.39
CA TYR A 135 -17.58 14.40 -15.58
C TYR A 135 -16.24 15.01 -15.94
N ALA A 136 -16.25 16.05 -16.77
CA ALA A 136 -15.04 16.75 -17.23
C ALA A 136 -14.23 17.33 -16.06
N THR A 137 -14.89 17.93 -15.07
CA THR A 137 -14.22 18.48 -13.88
C THR A 137 -13.58 17.39 -13.02
N TRP A 138 -14.27 16.27 -12.82
CA TRP A 138 -13.75 15.12 -12.10
C TRP A 138 -12.50 14.56 -12.80
N LEU A 139 -12.58 14.35 -14.11
CA LEU A 139 -11.49 13.80 -14.93
C LEU A 139 -10.27 14.75 -14.96
N ALA A 140 -10.51 16.06 -15.13
CA ALA A 140 -9.45 17.05 -15.12
C ALA A 140 -8.67 17.05 -13.80
N VAL A 141 -9.37 17.06 -12.67
CA VAL A 141 -8.72 17.03 -11.35
C VAL A 141 -7.97 15.72 -11.14
N ALA A 142 -8.54 14.57 -11.53
CA ALA A 142 -7.88 13.28 -11.43
C ALA A 142 -6.54 13.24 -12.19
N ILE A 143 -6.56 13.64 -13.47
CA ILE A 143 -5.36 13.66 -14.32
C ILE A 143 -4.34 14.66 -13.80
N LEU A 144 -4.74 15.89 -13.48
CA LEU A 144 -3.83 16.92 -12.99
C LEU A 144 -3.17 16.52 -11.67
N SER A 145 -3.92 15.91 -10.75
CA SER A 145 -3.40 15.42 -9.48
C SER A 145 -2.39 14.28 -9.70
N ALA A 146 -2.69 13.33 -10.61
CA ALA A 146 -1.79 12.23 -10.94
C ALA A 146 -0.46 12.74 -11.51
N LEU A 147 -0.51 13.70 -12.42
CA LEU A 147 0.68 14.32 -13.00
C LEU A 147 1.46 15.15 -11.97
N LEU A 148 0.76 15.86 -11.09
CA LEU A 148 1.39 16.68 -10.05
C LEU A 148 2.15 15.82 -9.02
N ILE A 149 1.52 14.77 -8.49
CA ILE A 149 2.16 13.86 -7.53
C ILE A 149 3.35 13.15 -8.19
N THR A 150 3.20 12.74 -9.44
CA THR A 150 4.32 12.16 -10.22
C THR A 150 5.48 13.15 -10.34
N TYR A 151 5.20 14.41 -10.69
CA TYR A 151 6.19 15.45 -10.80
C TYR A 151 6.91 15.74 -9.49
N ILE A 152 6.18 15.79 -8.36
CA ILE A 152 6.75 15.95 -7.01
C ILE A 152 7.79 14.85 -6.74
N ASN A 153 7.46 13.60 -7.07
CA ASN A 153 8.37 12.45 -6.88
C ASN A 153 9.59 12.51 -7.82
N VAL A 154 9.41 12.97 -9.06
CA VAL A 154 10.51 13.17 -10.02
C VAL A 154 11.50 14.23 -9.53
N ARG A 155 11.01 15.31 -8.92
CA ARG A 155 11.83 16.42 -8.38
C ARG A 155 12.78 15.98 -7.25
N GLY A 156 12.57 14.82 -6.66
CA GLY A 156 13.50 14.23 -5.71
C GLY A 156 12.83 13.66 -4.47
N VAL A 157 13.43 12.60 -3.91
CA VAL A 157 12.91 11.88 -2.74
C VAL A 157 12.76 12.78 -1.51
N LYS A 158 13.63 13.79 -1.33
CA LYS A 158 13.54 14.73 -0.21
C LYS A 158 12.31 15.63 -0.30
N VAL A 159 11.91 16.03 -1.53
CA VAL A 159 10.69 16.83 -1.76
C VAL A 159 9.45 15.97 -1.48
N ALA A 160 9.43 14.76 -2.03
CA ALA A 160 8.35 13.80 -1.79
C ALA A 160 8.21 13.44 -0.29
N ALA A 161 9.33 13.22 0.42
CA ALA A 161 9.30 12.94 1.85
C ALA A 161 8.77 14.12 2.67
N ARG A 162 9.15 15.37 2.35
CA ARG A 162 8.62 16.56 3.04
C ARG A 162 7.10 16.68 2.83
N PHE A 163 6.63 16.48 1.60
CA PHE A 163 5.19 16.44 1.27
C PHE A 163 4.48 15.36 2.10
N GLN A 164 5.04 14.14 2.11
CA GLN A 164 4.56 13.02 2.93
C GLN A 164 4.43 13.39 4.41
N ASN A 165 5.50 13.95 5.00
CA ASN A 165 5.57 14.25 6.42
C ASN A 165 4.48 15.24 6.86
N ILE A 166 4.26 16.29 6.09
CA ILE A 166 3.23 17.30 6.39
C ILE A 166 1.84 16.65 6.39
N LEU A 167 1.52 15.90 5.34
CA LEU A 167 0.19 15.28 5.21
C LEU A 167 -0.04 14.19 6.25
N THR A 168 0.98 13.36 6.53
CA THR A 168 0.90 12.31 7.56
C THR A 168 0.71 12.91 8.97
N ALA A 169 1.37 14.04 9.25
CA ALA A 169 1.14 14.76 10.52
C ALA A 169 -0.31 15.24 10.63
N ILE A 170 -0.90 15.77 9.55
CA ILE A 170 -2.31 16.19 9.55
C ILE A 170 -3.23 14.99 9.83
N ILE A 171 -3.02 13.85 9.17
CA ILE A 171 -3.81 12.64 9.44
C ILE A 171 -3.73 12.23 10.91
N ALA A 172 -2.52 12.17 11.45
CA ALA A 172 -2.30 11.78 12.84
C ALA A 172 -2.99 12.73 13.81
N ILE A 173 -2.88 14.04 13.59
CA ILE A 173 -3.53 15.07 14.41
C ILE A 173 -5.05 14.93 14.35
N VAL A 174 -5.63 14.82 13.15
CA VAL A 174 -7.09 14.68 12.98
C VAL A 174 -7.60 13.40 13.65
N GLY A 175 -6.90 12.28 13.48
CA GLY A 175 -7.25 11.02 14.14
C GLY A 175 -7.16 11.11 15.66
N ILE A 176 -6.09 11.71 16.20
CA ILE A 176 -5.94 11.92 17.65
C ILE A 176 -7.05 12.83 18.18
N VAL A 177 -7.40 13.90 17.48
CA VAL A 177 -8.49 14.80 17.88
C VAL A 177 -9.82 14.07 17.92
N LEU A 178 -10.14 13.25 16.89
CA LEU A 178 -11.37 12.43 16.91
C LEU A 178 -11.39 11.48 18.12
N VAL A 179 -10.28 10.77 18.38
CA VAL A 179 -10.18 9.84 19.52
C VAL A 179 -10.33 10.58 20.83
N ALA A 180 -9.64 11.70 21.02
CA ALA A 180 -9.66 12.47 22.26
C ALA A 180 -11.04 13.06 22.55
N VAL A 181 -11.70 13.68 21.55
CA VAL A 181 -13.00 14.29 21.75
C VAL A 181 -14.09 13.24 21.99
N SER A 182 -14.01 12.08 21.29
CA SER A 182 -14.92 10.97 21.51
C SER A 182 -14.74 10.31 22.88
N ALA A 183 -13.50 10.25 23.38
CA ALA A 183 -13.22 9.76 24.74
C ALA A 183 -13.76 10.68 25.85
N ILE A 184 -13.84 12.00 25.58
CA ILE A 184 -14.32 13.00 26.54
C ILE A 184 -15.85 13.14 26.48
N ASN A 185 -16.43 13.24 25.30
CA ASN A 185 -17.82 13.61 25.05
C ASN A 185 -18.69 12.43 24.57
N GLY A 186 -18.10 11.26 24.29
CA GLY A 186 -18.83 10.08 23.87
C GLY A 186 -19.44 9.33 25.05
N GLU A 187 -20.33 8.40 24.75
CA GLU A 187 -21.09 7.64 25.75
C GLU A 187 -20.88 6.13 25.57
N VAL A 188 -20.68 5.41 26.70
CA VAL A 188 -20.57 3.95 26.70
C VAL A 188 -21.87 3.31 26.21
N SER A 189 -23.00 3.91 26.50
CA SER A 189 -24.34 3.50 26.05
C SER A 189 -24.44 3.39 24.52
N ASN A 190 -23.65 4.11 23.76
CA ASN A 190 -23.57 4.00 22.30
C ASN A 190 -22.89 2.69 21.85
N ILE A 191 -21.93 2.18 22.61
CA ILE A 191 -21.17 0.97 22.25
C ILE A 191 -21.92 -0.30 22.63
N GLU A 192 -22.55 -0.34 23.80
CA GLU A 192 -23.19 -1.55 24.37
C GLU A 192 -24.11 -2.29 23.39
N PRO A 193 -25.02 -1.62 22.64
CA PRO A 193 -25.89 -2.29 21.69
C PRO A 193 -25.20 -2.83 20.43
N GLN A 194 -23.95 -2.41 20.19
CA GLN A 194 -23.20 -2.73 18.97
C GLN A 194 -21.78 -3.26 19.23
N LEU A 195 -21.56 -3.91 20.38
CA LEU A 195 -20.26 -4.52 20.69
C LEU A 195 -19.87 -5.54 19.64
N PHE A 196 -20.78 -6.45 19.32
CA PHE A 196 -20.61 -7.50 18.33
C PHE A 196 -21.83 -7.62 17.44
N LYS A 197 -21.66 -8.09 16.22
CA LYS A 197 -22.73 -8.46 15.29
C LYS A 197 -22.72 -9.96 15.03
N GLY A 198 -23.90 -10.52 14.77
CA GLY A 198 -24.09 -11.94 14.53
C GLY A 198 -24.95 -12.62 15.60
N THR A 199 -25.59 -13.74 15.24
CA THR A 199 -26.45 -14.54 16.15
C THR A 199 -25.62 -15.68 16.73
N GLY A 200 -25.50 -15.69 18.06
CA GLY A 200 -24.73 -16.70 18.80
C GLY A 200 -23.20 -16.60 18.52
N THR A 201 -22.44 -17.47 19.20
CA THR A 201 -20.96 -17.45 19.12
C THR A 201 -20.43 -17.64 17.69
N GLY A 202 -21.04 -18.53 16.91
CA GLY A 202 -20.63 -18.79 15.51
C GLY A 202 -20.83 -17.59 14.59
N GLY A 203 -21.96 -16.85 14.75
CA GLY A 203 -22.22 -15.64 13.98
C GLY A 203 -21.25 -14.51 14.33
N ILE A 204 -20.92 -14.34 15.61
CA ILE A 204 -19.91 -13.36 16.07
C ILE A 204 -18.53 -13.69 15.49
N ILE A 205 -18.11 -14.96 15.57
CA ILE A 205 -16.80 -15.37 15.00
C ILE A 205 -16.77 -15.09 13.50
N LYS A 206 -17.82 -15.42 12.75
CA LYS A 206 -17.91 -15.16 11.31
C LYS A 206 -17.78 -13.67 11.00
N SER A 207 -18.45 -12.79 11.74
CA SER A 207 -18.40 -11.34 11.53
C SER A 207 -17.01 -10.76 11.85
N VAL A 208 -16.37 -11.21 12.93
CA VAL A 208 -14.98 -10.82 13.26
C VAL A 208 -14.02 -11.28 12.18
N LEU A 209 -14.14 -12.53 11.71
CA LEU A 209 -13.28 -13.06 10.65
C LEU A 209 -13.47 -12.32 9.32
N SER A 210 -14.68 -11.86 9.01
CA SER A 210 -14.92 -11.04 7.81
C SER A 210 -14.08 -9.77 7.80
N ILE A 211 -13.94 -9.11 8.96
CA ILE A 211 -13.06 -7.95 9.11
C ILE A 211 -11.58 -8.36 9.07
N ALA A 212 -11.21 -9.47 9.71
CA ALA A 212 -9.82 -9.95 9.70
C ALA A 212 -9.30 -10.26 8.28
N VAL A 213 -10.17 -10.69 7.37
CA VAL A 213 -9.85 -10.95 5.96
C VAL A 213 -9.60 -9.66 5.17
N ILE A 214 -10.38 -8.60 5.43
CA ILE A 214 -10.23 -7.33 4.70
C ILE A 214 -9.20 -6.38 5.33
N ALA A 215 -8.91 -6.51 6.63
CA ALA A 215 -7.99 -5.63 7.34
C ALA A 215 -6.58 -5.55 6.71
N PRO A 216 -5.98 -6.62 6.19
CA PRO A 216 -4.68 -6.54 5.51
C PRO A 216 -4.64 -5.53 4.37
N PHE A 217 -5.72 -5.38 3.59
CA PHE A 217 -5.79 -4.38 2.52
C PHE A 217 -5.53 -2.96 3.04
N PHE A 218 -6.05 -2.62 4.22
CA PHE A 218 -5.86 -1.31 4.84
C PHE A 218 -4.51 -1.18 5.58
N LEU A 219 -3.75 -2.26 5.69
CA LEU A 219 -2.46 -2.32 6.38
C LEU A 219 -1.28 -2.57 5.43
N PHE A 220 -1.50 -2.64 4.11
CA PHE A 220 -0.44 -2.64 3.12
C PHE A 220 0.28 -1.28 3.12
N GLY A 221 1.57 -1.28 2.80
CA GLY A 221 2.34 -0.06 2.64
C GLY A 221 3.64 0.02 3.45
N PHE A 222 3.84 -0.78 4.51
CA PHE A 222 5.11 -0.89 5.21
C PHE A 222 6.25 -1.37 4.29
N ASP A 223 5.90 -2.12 3.26
CA ASP A 223 6.76 -2.72 2.24
C ASP A 223 7.30 -1.71 1.20
N VAL A 224 6.86 -0.46 1.25
CA VAL A 224 7.53 0.63 0.50
C VAL A 224 8.91 0.98 1.09
N ILE A 225 9.17 0.64 2.37
CA ILE A 225 10.48 0.86 3.01
C ILE A 225 11.60 0.12 2.28
N PRO A 226 11.54 -1.21 2.06
CA PRO A 226 12.58 -1.93 1.32
C PRO A 226 12.73 -1.46 -0.13
N GLN A 227 11.69 -0.94 -0.74
CA GLN A 227 11.79 -0.37 -2.09
C GLN A 227 12.73 0.84 -2.13
N ALA A 228 12.75 1.66 -1.09
CA ALA A 228 13.58 2.85 -0.98
C ALA A 228 14.91 2.61 -0.24
N ALA A 229 15.32 1.37 -0.02
CA ALA A 229 16.42 1.02 0.91
C ALA A 229 17.74 1.75 0.62
N GLU A 230 18.11 1.99 -0.64
CA GLU A 230 19.32 2.74 -1.01
C GLU A 230 19.23 4.26 -0.72
N GLU A 231 18.01 4.80 -0.54
CA GLU A 231 17.74 6.21 -0.25
C GLU A 231 17.69 6.52 1.26
N ILE A 232 17.70 5.46 2.10
CA ILE A 232 17.61 5.55 3.56
C ILE A 232 18.98 5.90 4.15
N ASN A 233 18.99 6.93 5.01
CA ASN A 233 20.16 7.36 5.78
C ASN A 233 19.94 7.09 7.28
N VAL A 234 19.71 5.81 7.62
CA VAL A 234 19.42 5.33 8.98
C VAL A 234 20.21 4.05 9.23
N PRO A 235 20.73 3.82 10.45
CA PRO A 235 21.37 2.55 10.81
C PRO A 235 20.45 1.35 10.55
N LEU A 236 20.96 0.30 9.91
CA LEU A 236 20.17 -0.85 9.44
C LEU A 236 19.27 -1.44 10.54
N LYS A 237 19.81 -1.66 11.74
CA LYS A 237 19.02 -2.19 12.87
C LYS A 237 17.79 -1.33 13.21
N LYS A 238 17.88 0.00 13.03
CA LYS A 238 16.76 0.91 13.26
C LYS A 238 15.70 0.79 12.17
N ILE A 239 16.07 0.51 10.91
CA ILE A 239 15.13 0.30 9.81
C ILE A 239 14.14 -0.82 10.15
N GLY A 240 14.63 -1.98 10.61
CA GLY A 240 13.77 -3.09 10.99
C GLY A 240 12.81 -2.75 12.13
N LYS A 241 13.28 -1.99 13.14
CA LYS A 241 12.41 -1.54 14.25
C LYS A 241 11.34 -0.55 13.78
N VAL A 242 11.69 0.39 12.91
CA VAL A 242 10.76 1.37 12.36
C VAL A 242 9.67 0.68 11.55
N LEU A 243 10.03 -0.31 10.74
CA LEU A 243 9.07 -1.08 9.95
C LEU A 243 8.00 -1.73 10.85
N ILE A 244 8.44 -2.42 11.91
CA ILE A 244 7.50 -3.04 12.87
C ILE A 244 6.68 -1.99 13.62
N LEU A 245 7.30 -0.90 14.07
CA LEU A 245 6.61 0.19 14.75
C LEU A 245 5.50 0.80 13.87
N SER A 246 5.76 0.99 12.58
CA SER A 246 4.78 1.54 11.65
C SER A 246 3.53 0.65 11.52
N ILE A 247 3.70 -0.68 11.50
CA ILE A 247 2.59 -1.64 11.48
C ILE A 247 1.76 -1.53 12.77
N VAL A 248 2.42 -1.52 13.92
CA VAL A 248 1.73 -1.41 15.22
C VAL A 248 0.96 -0.09 15.33
N LEU A 249 1.55 1.01 14.88
CA LEU A 249 0.90 2.32 14.86
C LEU A 249 -0.33 2.32 13.92
N ALA A 250 -0.25 1.68 12.76
CA ALA A 250 -1.37 1.61 11.82
C ALA A 250 -2.54 0.77 12.38
N VAL A 251 -2.27 -0.40 12.93
CA VAL A 251 -3.29 -1.24 13.57
C VAL A 251 -3.92 -0.48 14.74
N GLY A 252 -3.11 0.17 15.57
CA GLY A 252 -3.58 0.99 16.69
C GLY A 252 -4.46 2.16 16.23
N PHE A 253 -4.08 2.84 15.15
CA PHE A 253 -4.87 3.94 14.59
C PHE A 253 -6.25 3.48 14.15
N TYR A 254 -6.36 2.40 13.36
CA TYR A 254 -7.66 1.87 12.94
C TYR A 254 -8.51 1.41 14.12
N ALA A 255 -7.93 0.71 15.08
CA ALA A 255 -8.63 0.26 16.28
C ALA A 255 -9.18 1.45 17.10
N LEU A 256 -8.36 2.48 17.32
CA LEU A 256 -8.75 3.67 18.09
C LEU A 256 -9.82 4.50 17.36
N VAL A 257 -9.73 4.65 16.04
CA VAL A 257 -10.75 5.35 15.26
C VAL A 257 -12.10 4.62 15.33
N VAL A 258 -12.11 3.30 15.20
CA VAL A 258 -13.34 2.49 15.32
C VAL A 258 -13.96 2.62 16.71
N LEU A 259 -13.15 2.56 17.77
CA LEU A 259 -13.60 2.81 19.14
C LEU A 259 -14.19 4.22 19.29
N ALA A 260 -13.49 5.23 18.78
CA ALA A 260 -13.94 6.61 18.85
C ALA A 260 -15.31 6.82 18.18
N ILE A 261 -15.51 6.22 17.00
CA ILE A 261 -16.80 6.27 16.30
C ILE A 261 -17.90 5.58 17.14
N GLY A 262 -17.60 4.41 17.71
CA GLY A 262 -18.54 3.68 18.56
C GLY A 262 -18.94 4.45 19.82
N TYR A 263 -18.00 5.21 20.44
CA TYR A 263 -18.32 6.11 21.56
C TYR A 263 -19.13 7.34 21.11
N ALA A 264 -18.85 7.86 19.92
CA ALA A 264 -19.49 9.07 19.42
C ALA A 264 -20.92 8.87 18.94
N MET A 265 -21.26 7.70 18.37
CA MET A 265 -22.50 7.50 17.63
C MET A 265 -23.21 6.20 18.02
N SER A 266 -24.54 6.28 18.16
CA SER A 266 -25.39 5.10 18.33
C SER A 266 -25.50 4.27 17.05
N PRO A 267 -25.99 3.00 17.11
CA PRO A 267 -26.21 2.17 15.92
C PRO A 267 -27.11 2.81 14.87
N GLU A 268 -28.16 3.54 15.33
CA GLU A 268 -29.10 4.23 14.45
C GLU A 268 -28.44 5.41 13.75
N GLU A 269 -27.63 6.17 14.46
CA GLU A 269 -26.87 7.31 13.91
C GLU A 269 -25.82 6.84 12.89
N ILE A 270 -25.11 5.75 13.16
CA ILE A 270 -24.17 5.14 12.20
C ILE A 270 -24.92 4.71 10.94
N THR A 271 -26.08 4.06 11.10
CA THR A 271 -26.91 3.64 9.97
C THR A 271 -27.45 4.84 9.18
N GLY A 272 -27.85 5.89 9.87
CA GLY A 272 -28.29 7.16 9.26
C GLY A 272 -27.16 7.82 8.47
N SER A 273 -25.97 7.93 9.05
CA SER A 273 -24.77 8.47 8.40
C SER A 273 -24.38 7.68 7.14
N MET A 274 -24.39 6.34 7.22
CA MET A 274 -24.11 5.47 6.07
C MET A 274 -25.05 5.70 4.89
N LYS A 275 -26.33 6.00 5.15
CA LYS A 275 -27.34 6.28 4.12
C LYS A 275 -27.25 7.70 3.57
N ALA A 276 -26.82 8.65 4.40
CA ALA A 276 -26.76 10.08 4.05
C ALA A 276 -25.44 10.44 3.37
N SER A 277 -24.35 10.49 4.13
CA SER A 277 -23.02 10.90 3.67
C SER A 277 -22.13 9.71 3.27
N GLY A 278 -22.30 8.56 3.92
CA GLY A 278 -21.36 7.44 3.86
C GLY A 278 -20.02 7.72 4.58
N LEU A 279 -19.87 8.86 5.28
CA LEU A 279 -18.63 9.32 5.89
C LEU A 279 -18.70 9.32 7.42
N VAL A 280 -18.93 8.14 8.00
CA VAL A 280 -19.28 7.98 9.43
C VAL A 280 -18.25 8.61 10.37
N ALA A 281 -16.94 8.51 10.08
CA ALA A 281 -15.92 9.15 10.92
C ALA A 281 -15.99 10.69 10.86
N ALA A 282 -16.35 11.25 9.71
CA ALA A 282 -16.53 12.69 9.58
C ALA A 282 -17.78 13.17 10.34
N ASP A 283 -18.88 12.43 10.23
CA ASP A 283 -20.11 12.74 10.94
C ASP A 283 -19.94 12.59 12.46
N ALA A 284 -19.19 11.57 12.93
CA ALA A 284 -18.78 11.42 14.33
C ALA A 284 -18.02 12.64 14.84
N MET A 285 -17.04 13.11 14.07
CA MET A 285 -16.27 14.33 14.41
C MET A 285 -17.18 15.56 14.46
N GLY A 286 -18.07 15.71 13.48
CA GLY A 286 -19.04 16.80 13.43
C GLY A 286 -19.97 16.79 14.65
N LYS A 287 -20.49 15.62 15.04
CA LYS A 287 -21.36 15.44 16.22
C LYS A 287 -20.62 15.80 17.50
N MET A 288 -19.42 15.28 17.71
CA MET A 288 -18.65 15.49 18.94
C MET A 288 -18.28 16.96 19.18
N PHE A 289 -18.14 17.75 18.13
CA PHE A 289 -17.91 19.20 18.21
C PHE A 289 -19.16 20.04 17.98
N ASN A 290 -20.31 19.44 17.69
CA ASN A 290 -21.52 20.12 17.23
C ASN A 290 -21.22 21.13 16.09
N SER A 291 -20.42 20.70 15.10
CA SER A 291 -19.86 21.58 14.07
C SER A 291 -19.66 20.89 12.72
N VAL A 292 -20.37 21.39 11.70
CA VAL A 292 -20.16 20.96 10.31
C VAL A 292 -18.73 21.23 9.81
N ALA A 293 -18.08 22.28 10.32
CA ALA A 293 -16.69 22.59 9.97
C ALA A 293 -15.75 21.48 10.44
N MET A 294 -15.98 20.91 11.62
CA MET A 294 -15.16 19.81 12.14
C MET A 294 -15.39 18.50 11.37
N ALA A 295 -16.59 18.24 10.87
CA ALA A 295 -16.80 17.13 9.92
C ALA A 295 -15.95 17.31 8.64
N LYS A 296 -15.87 18.53 8.09
CA LYS A 296 -14.98 18.83 6.95
C LYS A 296 -13.50 18.69 7.28
N VAL A 297 -13.08 19.00 8.51
CA VAL A 297 -11.69 18.74 8.96
C VAL A 297 -11.37 17.24 8.91
N ALA A 298 -12.28 16.37 9.35
CA ALA A 298 -12.09 14.92 9.22
C ALA A 298 -12.00 14.47 7.75
N ILE A 299 -12.82 15.03 6.86
CA ILE A 299 -12.74 14.77 5.40
C ILE A 299 -11.38 15.20 4.86
N ILE A 300 -10.88 16.38 5.23
CA ILE A 300 -9.54 16.86 4.82
C ILE A 300 -8.45 15.92 5.35
N GLY A 301 -8.55 15.46 6.59
CA GLY A 301 -7.65 14.44 7.15
C GLY A 301 -7.61 13.17 6.30
N GLY A 302 -8.78 12.67 5.90
CA GLY A 302 -8.88 11.52 5.00
C GLY A 302 -8.32 11.78 3.60
N MET A 303 -8.52 12.98 3.04
CA MET A 303 -7.90 13.38 1.77
C MET A 303 -6.38 13.42 1.87
N CYS A 304 -5.82 13.88 2.99
CA CYS A 304 -4.39 13.76 3.25
C CYS A 304 -3.94 12.28 3.23
N GLY A 305 -4.78 11.36 3.73
CA GLY A 305 -4.54 9.91 3.65
C GLY A 305 -4.42 9.40 2.22
N ILE A 306 -5.31 9.83 1.33
CA ILE A 306 -5.22 9.51 -0.10
C ILE A 306 -3.87 9.98 -0.67
N LEU A 307 -3.52 11.24 -0.42
CA LEU A 307 -2.31 11.82 -0.99
C LEU A 307 -1.02 11.17 -0.46
N THR A 308 -0.99 10.78 0.82
CA THR A 308 0.16 10.07 1.42
C THR A 308 0.30 8.65 0.92
N SER A 309 -0.80 7.91 0.82
CA SER A 309 -0.87 6.57 0.23
C SER A 309 -0.41 6.63 -1.23
N TRP A 310 -0.99 7.51 -2.03
CA TRP A 310 -0.61 7.72 -3.44
C TRP A 310 0.88 7.99 -3.61
N ASN A 311 1.43 8.96 -2.85
CA ASN A 311 2.84 9.33 -2.90
C ASN A 311 3.75 8.13 -2.54
N SER A 312 3.41 7.38 -1.50
CA SER A 312 4.20 6.25 -1.03
C SER A 312 4.19 5.08 -2.02
N PHE A 313 3.02 4.71 -2.55
CA PHE A 313 2.91 3.62 -3.51
C PHE A 313 3.47 3.98 -4.88
N LEU A 314 3.38 5.23 -5.31
CA LEU A 314 4.08 5.73 -6.51
C LEU A 314 5.60 5.61 -6.35
N LEU A 315 6.12 5.96 -5.17
CA LEU A 315 7.53 5.76 -4.83
C LEU A 315 7.88 4.27 -4.90
N GLY A 316 7.14 3.40 -4.21
CA GLY A 316 7.35 1.95 -4.20
C GLY A 316 7.34 1.33 -5.60
N ALA A 317 6.26 1.56 -6.37
CA ALA A 317 6.10 1.06 -7.74
C ALA A 317 7.27 1.46 -8.65
N SER A 318 7.68 2.72 -8.58
CA SER A 318 8.77 3.21 -9.41
C SER A 318 10.13 2.57 -9.07
N ARG A 319 10.41 2.31 -7.79
CA ARG A 319 11.66 1.64 -7.35
C ARG A 319 11.65 0.16 -7.69
N ALA A 320 10.54 -0.53 -7.54
CA ALA A 320 10.38 -1.92 -7.97
C ALA A 320 10.55 -2.04 -9.49
N THR A 321 9.91 -1.17 -10.28
CA THR A 321 10.08 -1.11 -11.75
C THR A 321 11.52 -0.78 -12.13
N PHE A 322 12.14 0.22 -11.48
CA PHE A 322 13.54 0.58 -11.67
C PHE A 322 14.48 -0.60 -11.40
N SER A 323 14.24 -1.38 -10.34
CA SER A 323 15.09 -2.51 -9.99
C SER A 323 15.11 -3.60 -11.07
N LEU A 324 13.95 -3.91 -11.67
CA LEU A 324 13.85 -4.84 -12.81
C LEU A 324 14.57 -4.30 -14.06
N GLY A 325 14.43 -2.99 -14.34
CA GLY A 325 15.12 -2.34 -15.46
C GLY A 325 16.64 -2.33 -15.30
N ARG A 326 17.12 -2.14 -14.06
CA ARG A 326 18.55 -2.08 -13.70
C ARG A 326 19.28 -3.40 -13.97
N ILE A 327 18.59 -4.53 -13.88
CA ILE A 327 19.13 -5.87 -14.12
C ILE A 327 18.65 -6.47 -15.45
N TYR A 328 18.14 -5.66 -16.36
CA TYR A 328 17.69 -6.08 -17.69
C TYR A 328 16.59 -7.15 -17.70
N MET A 329 15.77 -7.24 -16.67
CA MET A 329 14.57 -8.10 -16.67
C MET A 329 13.43 -7.47 -17.46
N ILE A 330 13.36 -6.13 -17.50
CA ILE A 330 12.56 -5.31 -18.41
C ILE A 330 13.49 -4.33 -19.13
N PRO A 331 13.03 -3.58 -20.14
CA PRO A 331 13.90 -2.65 -20.86
C PRO A 331 14.69 -1.71 -19.92
N PRO A 332 16.02 -1.53 -20.14
CA PRO A 332 16.89 -0.73 -19.28
C PRO A 332 16.54 0.76 -19.26
N PHE A 333 15.61 1.19 -20.11
CA PHE A 333 14.98 2.51 -20.06
C PHE A 333 14.43 2.82 -18.66
N PHE A 334 13.80 1.83 -18.02
CA PHE A 334 13.25 1.95 -16.65
C PHE A 334 14.33 1.96 -15.57
N GLY A 335 15.51 1.40 -15.83
CA GLY A 335 16.65 1.35 -14.92
C GLY A 335 17.54 2.60 -14.93
N LYS A 336 17.13 3.70 -15.58
CA LYS A 336 17.90 4.95 -15.64
C LYS A 336 17.59 5.88 -14.47
N ILE A 337 18.64 6.48 -13.91
CA ILE A 337 18.54 7.53 -12.88
C ILE A 337 18.67 8.90 -13.57
N HIS A 338 17.80 9.84 -13.23
CA HIS A 338 17.83 11.20 -13.74
C HIS A 338 19.04 11.98 -13.20
N ASP A 339 19.84 12.58 -14.07
CA ASP A 339 21.12 13.21 -13.71
C ASP A 339 20.98 14.30 -12.63
N LYS A 340 20.00 15.19 -12.75
CA LYS A 340 19.79 16.32 -11.84
C LYS A 340 19.08 15.92 -10.53
N TYR A 341 18.04 15.10 -10.62
CA TYR A 341 17.16 14.83 -9.48
C TYR A 341 17.53 13.54 -8.73
N GLN A 342 18.39 12.71 -9.30
CA GLN A 342 18.83 11.42 -8.74
C GLN A 342 17.68 10.49 -8.37
N THR A 343 16.63 10.48 -9.20
CA THR A 343 15.43 9.67 -9.09
C THR A 343 15.24 8.80 -10.34
N PRO A 344 14.52 7.68 -10.27
CA PRO A 344 14.19 6.84 -11.43
C PRO A 344 13.03 7.47 -12.22
N ALA A 345 13.26 8.64 -12.85
CA ALA A 345 12.21 9.45 -13.45
C ALA A 345 11.39 8.70 -14.51
N ASN A 346 12.01 7.83 -15.33
CA ASN A 346 11.31 7.08 -16.35
C ASN A 346 10.31 6.07 -15.75
N ALA A 347 10.69 5.40 -14.66
CA ALA A 347 9.80 4.51 -13.93
C ALA A 347 8.67 5.28 -13.23
N LEU A 348 8.97 6.46 -12.65
CA LEU A 348 7.97 7.35 -12.05
C LEU A 348 6.93 7.80 -13.08
N TRP A 349 7.37 8.28 -14.25
CA TRP A 349 6.46 8.69 -15.30
C TRP A 349 5.64 7.53 -15.88
N PHE A 350 6.22 6.34 -15.98
CA PHE A 350 5.47 5.14 -16.39
C PHE A 350 4.30 4.88 -15.44
N VAL A 351 4.55 4.83 -14.15
CA VAL A 351 3.49 4.59 -13.15
C VAL A 351 2.48 5.74 -13.13
N GLY A 352 2.96 6.99 -13.17
CA GLY A 352 2.09 8.17 -13.15
C GLY A 352 1.20 8.29 -14.39
N ILE A 353 1.69 7.94 -15.57
CA ILE A 353 0.89 7.91 -16.80
C ILE A 353 -0.16 6.80 -16.74
N LEU A 354 0.19 5.60 -16.25
CA LEU A 354 -0.79 4.53 -16.05
C LEU A 354 -1.90 4.96 -15.09
N SER A 355 -1.54 5.65 -14.01
CA SER A 355 -2.51 6.23 -13.08
C SER A 355 -3.42 7.26 -13.75
N ALA A 356 -2.85 8.18 -14.55
CA ALA A 356 -3.63 9.18 -15.28
C ALA A 356 -4.53 8.57 -16.38
N LEU A 357 -4.12 7.46 -16.98
CA LEU A 357 -4.94 6.74 -17.95
C LEU A 357 -6.06 5.93 -17.29
N SER A 358 -5.82 5.37 -16.11
CA SER A 358 -6.80 4.54 -15.41
C SER A 358 -8.09 5.30 -15.08
N VAL A 359 -7.99 6.61 -14.82
CA VAL A 359 -9.17 7.45 -14.48
C VAL A 359 -10.16 7.61 -15.66
N LEU A 360 -9.73 7.31 -16.88
CA LEU A 360 -10.63 7.27 -18.04
C LEU A 360 -11.71 6.18 -17.92
N CYS A 361 -11.45 5.12 -17.15
CA CYS A 361 -12.44 4.11 -16.83
C CYS A 361 -13.45 4.56 -15.75
N GLY A 362 -13.30 5.76 -15.19
CA GLY A 362 -14.19 6.30 -14.16
C GLY A 362 -14.10 5.56 -12.82
N ARG A 363 -15.12 5.76 -11.99
CA ARG A 363 -15.17 5.25 -10.61
C ARG A 363 -15.15 3.72 -10.48
N VAL A 364 -15.50 2.98 -11.53
CA VAL A 364 -15.46 1.51 -11.52
C VAL A 364 -14.06 0.97 -11.26
N MET A 365 -13.02 1.74 -11.58
CA MET A 365 -11.63 1.39 -11.27
C MET A 365 -11.39 1.22 -9.76
N LEU A 366 -12.14 1.90 -8.90
CA LEU A 366 -12.00 1.74 -7.44
C LEU A 366 -12.22 0.28 -6.99
N THR A 367 -13.17 -0.41 -7.59
CA THR A 367 -13.43 -1.82 -7.29
C THR A 367 -12.44 -2.74 -7.99
N TRP A 368 -12.30 -2.60 -9.32
CA TRP A 368 -11.49 -3.54 -10.11
C TRP A 368 -10.01 -3.55 -9.71
N VAL A 369 -9.42 -2.39 -9.40
CA VAL A 369 -8.00 -2.36 -9.04
C VAL A 369 -7.73 -2.74 -7.59
N SER A 370 -8.68 -2.55 -6.64
CA SER A 370 -8.46 -2.87 -5.23
C SER A 370 -8.27 -4.36 -5.01
N ASP A 371 -9.10 -5.20 -5.62
CA ASP A 371 -9.09 -6.64 -5.43
C ASP A 371 -7.90 -7.27 -6.13
N VAL A 372 -7.59 -6.83 -7.38
CA VAL A 372 -6.40 -7.25 -8.11
C VAL A 372 -5.12 -6.84 -7.39
N ALA A 373 -5.06 -5.60 -6.85
CA ALA A 373 -3.93 -5.12 -6.08
C ALA A 373 -3.73 -5.94 -4.80
N SER A 374 -4.82 -6.30 -4.13
CA SER A 374 -4.80 -7.12 -2.91
C SER A 374 -4.29 -8.53 -3.18
N LEU A 375 -4.80 -9.20 -4.21
CA LEU A 375 -4.30 -10.51 -4.65
C LEU A 375 -2.80 -10.43 -4.95
N ALA A 376 -2.37 -9.44 -5.72
CA ALA A 376 -0.99 -9.28 -6.14
C ALA A 376 -0.05 -9.02 -4.95
N CYS A 377 -0.49 -8.23 -3.97
CA CYS A 377 0.23 -7.98 -2.72
C CYS A 377 0.36 -9.25 -1.88
N CYS A 378 -0.76 -9.95 -1.62
CA CYS A 378 -0.76 -11.20 -0.86
C CYS A 378 0.13 -12.26 -1.52
N PHE A 379 0.12 -12.35 -2.85
CA PHE A 379 0.99 -13.24 -3.60
C PHE A 379 2.47 -12.87 -3.43
N ALA A 380 2.82 -11.59 -3.52
CA ALA A 380 4.19 -11.14 -3.30
C ALA A 380 4.66 -11.43 -1.86
N TYR A 381 3.81 -11.18 -0.86
CA TYR A 381 4.09 -11.49 0.55
C TYR A 381 4.27 -12.99 0.78
N PHE A 382 3.46 -13.83 0.13
CA PHE A 382 3.61 -15.27 0.14
C PHE A 382 4.98 -15.69 -0.40
N MET A 383 5.37 -15.16 -1.56
CA MET A 383 6.67 -15.46 -2.18
C MET A 383 7.85 -14.98 -1.34
N VAL A 384 7.75 -13.79 -0.72
CA VAL A 384 8.79 -13.27 0.18
C VAL A 384 8.88 -14.10 1.47
N SER A 385 7.74 -14.58 1.99
CA SER A 385 7.72 -15.46 3.17
C SER A 385 8.42 -16.79 2.89
N ILE A 386 8.22 -17.39 1.71
CA ILE A 386 8.95 -18.58 1.28
C ILE A 386 10.44 -18.24 1.09
N SER A 387 10.76 -17.10 0.46
CA SER A 387 12.15 -16.64 0.27
C SER A 387 12.90 -16.54 1.60
N PHE A 388 12.23 -15.99 2.63
CA PHE A 388 12.79 -15.89 3.97
C PHE A 388 13.17 -17.26 4.57
N VAL A 389 12.26 -18.22 4.48
CA VAL A 389 12.51 -19.58 4.98
C VAL A 389 13.67 -20.22 4.22
N VAL A 390 13.67 -20.16 2.89
CA VAL A 390 14.74 -20.69 2.03
C VAL A 390 16.10 -20.06 2.37
N LEU A 391 16.18 -18.74 2.51
CA LEU A 391 17.42 -18.04 2.86
C LEU A 391 17.91 -18.36 4.27
N ARG A 392 17.02 -18.71 5.20
CA ARG A 392 17.40 -19.15 6.54
C ARG A 392 18.07 -20.51 6.53
N PHE A 393 17.70 -21.40 5.61
CA PHE A 393 18.33 -22.73 5.47
C PHE A 393 19.58 -22.68 4.61
N ASN A 394 19.55 -21.99 3.47
CA ASN A 394 20.60 -22.06 2.45
C ASN A 394 21.71 -21.02 2.65
N ASP A 395 21.40 -19.87 3.25
CA ASP A 395 22.34 -18.76 3.42
C ASP A 395 22.54 -18.41 4.90
N LYS A 396 23.16 -19.36 5.61
CA LYS A 396 23.40 -19.25 7.06
C LYS A 396 24.37 -18.12 7.42
N ASN A 397 25.29 -17.78 6.52
CA ASN A 397 26.32 -16.78 6.71
C ASN A 397 25.86 -15.35 6.37
N LEU A 398 24.63 -15.17 5.89
CA LEU A 398 24.08 -13.83 5.62
C LEU A 398 24.00 -13.04 6.93
N GLU A 399 24.68 -11.89 6.96
CA GLU A 399 24.60 -10.97 8.08
C GLU A 399 23.16 -10.40 8.22
N ARG A 400 22.62 -10.46 9.44
CA ARG A 400 21.24 -10.04 9.76
C ARG A 400 21.27 -9.03 10.91
N PRO A 401 21.41 -7.73 10.63
CA PRO A 401 21.46 -6.67 11.65
C PRO A 401 20.19 -6.63 12.52
N TYR A 402 19.03 -6.90 11.94
CA TYR A 402 17.79 -7.22 12.65
C TYR A 402 17.49 -8.70 12.45
N ARG A 403 17.43 -9.45 13.53
CA ARG A 403 17.25 -10.91 13.48
C ARG A 403 15.97 -11.32 14.18
N VAL A 404 15.08 -11.99 13.43
CA VAL A 404 13.82 -12.52 13.93
C VAL A 404 14.08 -13.74 14.82
N GLN A 405 13.52 -13.70 16.03
CA GLN A 405 13.50 -14.87 16.90
C GLN A 405 12.49 -15.92 16.39
N ARG A 406 12.75 -17.19 16.64
CA ARG A 406 11.88 -18.31 16.19
C ARG A 406 11.50 -18.22 14.71
N ALA A 407 12.46 -17.87 13.85
CA ALA A 407 12.26 -17.58 12.43
C ALA A 407 11.49 -18.67 11.66
N ARG A 408 11.63 -19.95 12.04
CA ARG A 408 10.85 -21.03 11.41
C ARG A 408 9.36 -20.87 11.66
N ILE A 409 8.96 -20.60 12.90
CA ILE A 409 7.54 -20.41 13.27
C ILE A 409 7.00 -19.19 12.55
N VAL A 410 7.69 -18.06 12.62
CA VAL A 410 7.30 -16.81 11.94
C VAL A 410 7.14 -17.03 10.43
N GLY A 411 8.11 -17.70 9.79
CA GLY A 411 8.07 -17.99 8.37
C GLY A 411 6.90 -18.91 7.97
N ILE A 412 6.68 -20.01 8.70
CA ILE A 412 5.59 -20.95 8.42
C ILE A 412 4.23 -20.28 8.62
N VAL A 413 4.05 -19.54 9.72
CA VAL A 413 2.78 -18.81 9.99
C VAL A 413 2.51 -17.79 8.88
N ALA A 414 3.51 -17.00 8.48
CA ALA A 414 3.35 -16.04 7.40
C ALA A 414 3.00 -16.71 6.05
N ILE A 415 3.65 -17.83 5.71
CA ILE A 415 3.34 -18.61 4.50
C ILE A 415 1.89 -19.12 4.51
N ILE A 416 1.44 -19.68 5.63
CA ILE A 416 0.08 -20.20 5.75
C ILE A 416 -0.94 -19.05 5.63
N MET A 417 -0.75 -17.96 6.39
CA MET A 417 -1.71 -16.85 6.40
C MET A 417 -1.78 -16.16 5.03
N THR A 418 -0.64 -15.84 4.42
CA THR A 418 -0.61 -15.22 3.09
C THR A 418 -1.10 -16.17 1.99
N GLY A 419 -0.79 -17.46 2.09
CA GLY A 419 -1.30 -18.49 1.19
C GLY A 419 -2.82 -18.64 1.25
N ILE A 420 -3.40 -18.63 2.45
CA ILE A 420 -4.86 -18.64 2.63
C ILE A 420 -5.46 -17.39 1.96
N MET A 421 -4.87 -16.20 2.16
CA MET A 421 -5.37 -14.98 1.53
C MET A 421 -5.34 -15.08 0.00
N VAL A 422 -4.26 -15.56 -0.60
CA VAL A 422 -4.18 -15.80 -2.06
C VAL A 422 -5.28 -16.75 -2.53
N LEU A 423 -5.53 -17.83 -1.81
CA LEU A 423 -6.57 -18.81 -2.15
C LEU A 423 -7.97 -18.20 -2.08
N LEU A 424 -8.26 -17.34 -1.10
CA LEU A 424 -9.56 -16.67 -0.98
C LEU A 424 -9.90 -15.79 -2.19
N PHE A 425 -8.91 -15.14 -2.81
CA PHE A 425 -9.12 -14.36 -4.05
C PHE A 425 -9.35 -15.25 -5.28
N LEU A 426 -8.90 -16.51 -5.26
CA LEU A 426 -8.96 -17.41 -6.43
C LEU A 426 -10.11 -18.42 -6.36
N ILE A 427 -10.59 -18.78 -5.16
CA ILE A 427 -11.63 -19.80 -4.97
C ILE A 427 -13.02 -19.17 -5.13
N PRO A 428 -13.84 -19.63 -6.08
CA PRO A 428 -15.21 -19.16 -6.25
C PRO A 428 -16.05 -19.34 -4.99
N GLY A 429 -16.81 -18.29 -4.63
CA GLY A 429 -17.71 -18.33 -3.48
C GLY A 429 -17.05 -18.05 -2.12
N SER A 430 -15.78 -17.70 -2.08
CA SER A 430 -15.08 -17.32 -0.83
C SER A 430 -15.55 -15.98 -0.24
N GLY A 431 -16.26 -15.17 -1.02
CA GLY A 431 -16.65 -13.79 -0.67
C GLY A 431 -15.59 -12.74 -1.02
N ALA A 432 -14.37 -13.15 -1.37
CA ALA A 432 -13.28 -12.29 -1.87
C ALA A 432 -12.85 -12.65 -3.29
N THR A 433 -13.54 -13.59 -3.96
CA THR A 433 -13.21 -14.05 -5.31
C THR A 433 -13.24 -12.91 -6.32
N LEU A 434 -12.19 -12.82 -7.13
CA LEU A 434 -12.10 -11.85 -8.21
C LEU A 434 -13.26 -11.98 -9.21
N LEU A 435 -13.77 -10.86 -9.70
CA LEU A 435 -14.73 -10.80 -10.79
C LEU A 435 -14.07 -11.12 -12.15
N PRO A 436 -14.85 -11.55 -13.17
CA PRO A 436 -14.28 -11.84 -14.49
C PRO A 436 -13.47 -10.68 -15.09
N GLN A 437 -13.90 -9.43 -14.88
CA GLN A 437 -13.22 -8.22 -15.35
C GLN A 437 -11.87 -8.03 -14.64
N GLU A 438 -11.81 -8.37 -13.35
CA GLU A 438 -10.61 -8.29 -12.53
C GLU A 438 -9.59 -9.36 -12.95
N PHE A 439 -10.03 -10.58 -13.26
CA PHE A 439 -9.18 -11.59 -13.88
C PHE A 439 -8.64 -11.16 -15.24
N ALA A 440 -9.44 -10.48 -16.06
CA ALA A 440 -9.00 -9.95 -17.36
C ALA A 440 -7.93 -8.87 -17.16
N PHE A 441 -8.10 -8.00 -16.16
CA PHE A 441 -7.11 -6.96 -15.81
C PHE A 441 -5.79 -7.58 -15.33
N ALA A 442 -5.84 -8.54 -14.41
CA ALA A 442 -4.69 -9.29 -13.94
C ALA A 442 -3.98 -10.04 -15.08
N GLY A 443 -4.77 -10.68 -15.97
CA GLY A 443 -4.28 -11.38 -17.17
C GLY A 443 -3.56 -10.45 -18.14
N GLY A 444 -4.13 -9.26 -18.41
CA GLY A 444 -3.51 -8.24 -19.23
C GLY A 444 -2.16 -7.78 -18.66
N TRP A 445 -2.07 -7.61 -17.35
CA TRP A 445 -0.83 -7.28 -16.67
C TRP A 445 0.24 -8.39 -16.80
N LEU A 446 -0.17 -9.65 -16.66
CA LEU A 446 0.72 -10.80 -16.85
C LEU A 446 1.23 -10.86 -18.30
N ILE A 447 0.37 -10.64 -19.31
CA ILE A 447 0.77 -10.59 -20.71
C ILE A 447 1.76 -9.47 -20.95
N LEU A 448 1.53 -8.27 -20.41
CA LEU A 448 2.47 -7.15 -20.50
C LEU A 448 3.84 -7.53 -19.92
N GLY A 449 3.86 -8.17 -18.76
CA GLY A 449 5.09 -8.66 -18.12
C GLY A 449 5.83 -9.68 -18.98
N LEU A 450 5.12 -10.63 -19.56
CA LEU A 450 5.70 -11.62 -20.47
C LEU A 450 6.31 -10.95 -21.71
N VAL A 451 5.58 -10.03 -22.34
CA VAL A 451 6.08 -9.30 -23.52
C VAL A 451 7.34 -8.51 -23.21
N LEU A 452 7.32 -7.71 -22.12
CA LEU A 452 8.49 -6.92 -21.72
C LEU A 452 9.68 -7.81 -21.30
N GLY A 453 9.40 -8.89 -20.59
CA GLY A 453 10.41 -9.84 -20.14
C GLY A 453 11.06 -10.60 -21.31
N LEU A 454 10.27 -11.12 -22.25
CA LEU A 454 10.76 -11.82 -23.43
C LEU A 454 11.52 -10.87 -24.36
N TYR A 455 10.99 -9.67 -24.61
CA TYR A 455 11.67 -8.64 -25.38
C TYR A 455 13.04 -8.32 -24.78
N SER A 456 13.10 -8.09 -23.47
CA SER A 456 14.34 -7.78 -22.78
C SER A 456 15.31 -8.96 -22.79
N GLN A 457 14.83 -10.18 -22.58
CA GLN A 457 15.64 -11.39 -22.66
C GLN A 457 16.27 -11.59 -24.04
N LYS A 458 15.53 -11.33 -25.13
CA LYS A 458 16.03 -11.45 -26.49
C LYS A 458 17.06 -10.35 -26.80
N LYS A 459 16.73 -9.09 -26.51
CA LYS A 459 17.52 -7.92 -26.91
C LYS A 459 18.76 -7.72 -26.06
N TYR A 460 18.68 -7.96 -24.74
CA TYR A 460 19.74 -7.68 -23.76
C TYR A 460 20.33 -8.94 -23.13
N ARG A 461 20.34 -10.05 -23.87
CA ARG A 461 20.82 -11.36 -23.39
C ARG A 461 22.25 -11.34 -22.89
N LYS A 462 23.16 -10.62 -23.59
CA LYS A 462 24.58 -10.53 -23.24
C LYS A 462 24.80 -9.75 -21.93
N GLU A 463 24.09 -8.68 -21.73
CA GLU A 463 24.14 -7.84 -20.54
C GLU A 463 23.56 -8.58 -19.34
N ARG A 464 22.43 -9.27 -19.51
CA ARG A 464 21.78 -10.07 -18.49
C ARG A 464 22.69 -11.23 -18.00
N VAL A 465 23.35 -11.94 -18.92
CA VAL A 465 24.31 -13.00 -18.57
C VAL A 465 25.49 -12.45 -17.75
N LYS A 466 25.92 -11.21 -17.98
CA LYS A 466 26.93 -10.56 -17.14
C LYS A 466 26.43 -10.30 -15.73
N VAL A 467 25.16 -9.87 -15.58
CA VAL A 467 24.51 -9.66 -14.27
C VAL A 467 24.34 -10.99 -13.53
N ASP A 468 23.89 -12.03 -14.22
CA ASP A 468 23.69 -13.36 -13.62
C ASP A 468 25.01 -14.03 -13.19
N LYS A 469 26.13 -13.65 -13.81
CA LYS A 469 27.49 -14.14 -13.50
C LYS A 469 28.25 -13.27 -12.50
N LEU A 470 27.74 -12.08 -12.19
CA LEU A 470 28.32 -11.33 -11.09
C LEU A 470 28.19 -12.23 -9.85
N PRO A 471 29.33 -12.56 -9.17
CA PRO A 471 29.19 -13.20 -7.90
C PRO A 471 28.25 -12.31 -7.11
N ILE A 472 27.12 -12.88 -6.69
CA ILE A 472 26.32 -12.28 -5.64
C ILE A 472 27.32 -12.21 -4.51
N ALA A 473 28.07 -11.11 -4.48
CA ALA A 473 29.18 -10.93 -3.56
C ALA A 473 28.56 -11.22 -2.21
N LYS A 474 29.18 -12.10 -1.43
CA LYS A 474 28.69 -12.51 -0.12
C LYS A 474 28.31 -11.32 0.76
N ASP A 475 28.74 -10.10 0.40
CA ASP A 475 28.58 -8.89 1.18
C ASP A 475 27.95 -7.69 0.46
N LYS A 476 27.86 -7.67 -0.87
CA LYS A 476 27.22 -6.56 -1.64
C LYS A 476 26.80 -7.07 -3.01
N ILE A 477 25.50 -7.11 -3.31
CA ILE A 477 25.05 -7.14 -4.68
C ILE A 477 25.35 -5.77 -5.26
N GLN A 478 26.52 -5.58 -5.88
CA GLN A 478 26.77 -4.41 -6.69
C GLN A 478 26.07 -4.64 -8.03
N PHE A 479 24.88 -4.07 -8.18
CA PHE A 479 24.22 -4.06 -9.48
C PHE A 479 25.05 -3.24 -10.45
N TYR A 480 25.34 -3.87 -11.59
CA TYR A 480 26.01 -3.25 -12.71
C TYR A 480 25.21 -2.01 -13.17
N THR A 481 25.83 -0.87 -13.14
CA THR A 481 25.30 0.33 -13.79
C THR A 481 25.72 0.25 -15.27
N PRO A 482 24.76 0.15 -16.22
CA PRO A 482 25.13 0.06 -17.63
C PRO A 482 25.94 1.30 -18.05
N PRO A 483 26.97 1.13 -18.90
CA PRO A 483 27.63 2.27 -19.52
C PRO A 483 26.60 3.06 -20.33
N ARG A 484 26.67 4.39 -20.30
CA ARG A 484 25.88 5.26 -21.15
C ARG A 484 26.02 4.79 -22.61
N THR A 485 24.95 4.37 -23.24
CA THR A 485 24.90 4.31 -24.70
C THR A 485 24.97 5.74 -25.20
N LYS A 486 26.02 6.00 -26.01
CA LYS A 486 26.21 7.24 -26.78
C LYS A 486 25.01 7.48 -27.69
#